data_aa363d41c614399566e4b163729ad554
#
_entry.id   aa363d41c614399566e4b163729ad554
#
_cell.length_a   1.000
_cell.length_b   1.000
_cell.length_c   1.000
_cell.angle_alpha   90.00
_cell.angle_beta   90.00
_cell.angle_gamma   90.00
#
_symmetry.space_group_name_H-M   'P 1'
#
loop_
_entity.id
_entity.type
_entity.pdbx_description
1 polymer ?
#
loop_
_entity_poly.entity_id
_entity_poly.type
_entity_poly.pdbx_seq_one_letter_code
_entity_poly.pdbx_strand_id
1 'polypeptide(L)'
;MNRLLRAAILGSLALSIAGCGGKDRPKADLAASQVTTIGVNSYLWRASLDTLSFMPLLQTDSNGGVIVTDWYVNPNVQTDRVKFTVTILNRDLRADAIRVVGLRQVNRGGQWVDAPVQAATVQKIEDIILTRARDLRRAAIAD
;
A
#
# COMPACT_ATOMS: atom_id res chain seq x y z
N MET A 1 72.59 6.35 -26.77
CA MET A 1 71.65 5.25 -26.77
C MET A 1 70.99 5.16 -25.39
N ASN A 2 69.70 5.33 -25.22
CA ASN A 2 68.87 5.12 -23.99
C ASN A 2 68.15 6.27 -23.31
N ARG A 3 68.07 7.43 -23.94
CA ARG A 3 67.17 8.48 -23.36
C ARG A 3 65.81 8.55 -24.05
N LEU A 4 65.67 7.99 -25.28
CA LEU A 4 64.40 8.02 -26.02
C LEU A 4 63.49 6.82 -25.67
N LEU A 5 64.04 5.72 -25.10
CA LEU A 5 63.29 4.56 -24.74
C LEU A 5 62.58 4.67 -23.39
N ARG A 6 62.96 5.65 -22.58
CA ARG A 6 62.36 5.85 -21.24
C ARG A 6 61.11 6.78 -21.26
N ALA A 7 60.93 7.52 -22.34
CA ALA A 7 59.76 8.41 -22.49
C ALA A 7 58.53 7.71 -23.02
N ALA A 8 58.67 6.52 -23.63
CA ALA A 8 57.53 5.78 -24.21
C ALA A 8 56.78 4.89 -23.21
N ILE A 9 57.33 4.65 -22.03
CA ILE A 9 56.73 3.73 -21.04
C ILE A 9 55.84 4.48 -20.03
N LEU A 10 55.99 5.77 -19.90
CA LEU A 10 55.19 6.60 -18.95
C LEU A 10 53.89 7.17 -19.57
N GLY A 11 53.65 6.99 -20.85
CA GLY A 11 52.48 7.53 -21.55
C GLY A 11 51.27 6.56 -21.66
N SER A 12 51.39 5.29 -21.33
CA SER A 12 50.36 4.29 -21.57
C SER A 12 49.54 3.84 -20.34
N LEU A 13 49.75 4.47 -19.18
CA LEU A 13 49.03 4.06 -17.94
C LEU A 13 47.95 5.04 -17.49
N ALA A 14 47.59 6.04 -18.30
CA ALA A 14 46.63 7.07 -17.91
C ALA A 14 45.25 6.99 -18.65
N LEU A 15 44.96 5.93 -19.35
CA LEU A 15 43.73 5.86 -20.18
C LEU A 15 42.76 4.74 -19.80
N SER A 16 42.71 4.29 -18.53
CA SER A 16 41.83 3.17 -18.12
C SER A 16 40.82 3.53 -17.05
N ILE A 17 40.49 4.79 -16.81
CA ILE A 17 39.49 5.19 -15.82
C ILE A 17 38.40 6.03 -16.48
N ALA A 18 37.74 5.51 -17.50
CA ALA A 18 36.52 6.13 -18.04
C ALA A 18 35.56 5.00 -18.44
N GLY A 19 34.94 4.34 -17.47
CA GLY A 19 34.05 3.24 -17.74
C GLY A 19 33.15 2.84 -16.57
N CYS A 20 32.75 3.79 -15.70
CA CYS A 20 31.58 3.60 -14.86
C CYS A 20 30.52 4.61 -15.27
N GLY A 21 30.01 4.44 -16.49
CA GLY A 21 28.74 5.02 -16.88
C GLY A 21 27.69 4.42 -15.96
N GLY A 22 27.20 5.21 -15.00
CA GLY A 22 26.06 4.87 -14.16
C GLY A 22 24.90 4.53 -15.10
N LYS A 23 24.54 3.26 -15.19
CA LYS A 23 23.25 2.87 -15.74
C LYS A 23 22.23 3.58 -14.86
N ASP A 24 21.50 4.51 -15.48
CA ASP A 24 20.32 5.10 -14.88
C ASP A 24 19.44 3.99 -14.37
N ARG A 25 19.47 3.78 -13.05
CA ARG A 25 18.45 2.95 -12.41
C ARG A 25 17.13 3.62 -12.70
N PRO A 26 16.15 2.91 -13.26
CA PRO A 26 14.82 3.48 -13.42
C PRO A 26 14.40 4.02 -12.06
N LYS A 27 14.19 5.33 -11.99
CA LYS A 27 13.76 5.96 -10.74
C LYS A 27 12.44 5.34 -10.36
N ALA A 28 12.37 4.72 -9.19
CA ALA A 28 11.15 4.17 -8.61
C ALA A 28 10.01 5.20 -8.48
N ASP A 29 10.31 6.48 -8.70
CA ASP A 29 9.37 7.60 -8.68
C ASP A 29 8.37 7.62 -9.84
N LEU A 30 8.67 7.02 -10.99
CA LEU A 30 7.74 7.08 -12.12
C LEU A 30 6.45 6.27 -11.90
N ALA A 31 6.54 5.17 -11.14
CA ALA A 31 5.34 4.39 -10.79
C ALA A 31 4.51 5.04 -9.69
N ALA A 32 5.11 5.88 -8.85
CA ALA A 32 4.42 6.62 -7.79
C ALA A 32 3.64 7.82 -8.35
N SER A 33 4.17 8.49 -9.39
CA SER A 33 3.59 9.75 -9.90
C SER A 33 2.38 9.56 -10.82
N GLN A 34 2.19 8.38 -11.42
CA GLN A 34 1.04 8.13 -12.31
C GLN A 34 -0.27 7.78 -11.58
N VAL A 35 -0.21 7.54 -10.28
CA VAL A 35 -1.32 6.96 -9.53
C VAL A 35 -2.02 7.96 -8.59
N THR A 36 -1.59 9.22 -8.55
CA THR A 36 -2.08 10.20 -7.57
C THR A 36 -3.07 11.22 -8.14
N THR A 37 -4.12 10.75 -8.80
CA THR A 37 -5.28 11.61 -9.12
C THR A 37 -6.24 11.74 -7.93
N ILE A 38 -6.08 10.90 -6.91
CA ILE A 38 -6.81 10.96 -5.63
C ILE A 38 -5.88 11.44 -4.51
N GLY A 39 -6.44 12.03 -3.46
CA GLY A 39 -5.68 12.62 -2.35
C GLY A 39 -4.76 11.65 -1.60
N VAL A 40 -4.97 10.33 -1.75
CA VAL A 40 -4.29 9.25 -1.03
C VAL A 40 -3.70 8.20 -1.99
N ASN A 41 -3.04 7.17 -1.47
CA ASN A 41 -2.52 6.07 -2.27
C ASN A 41 -3.65 5.29 -2.95
N SER A 42 -3.67 5.27 -4.28
CA SER A 42 -4.75 4.65 -5.06
C SER A 42 -4.76 3.13 -4.99
N TYR A 43 -3.61 2.48 -4.80
CA TYR A 43 -3.55 1.02 -4.62
C TYR A 43 -4.16 0.63 -3.28
N LEU A 44 -3.86 1.37 -2.20
CA LEU A 44 -4.50 1.17 -0.90
C LEU A 44 -5.99 1.44 -0.99
N TRP A 45 -6.40 2.51 -1.68
CA TRP A 45 -7.80 2.84 -1.90
C TRP A 45 -8.54 1.70 -2.60
N ARG A 46 -8.03 1.27 -3.75
CA ARG A 46 -8.62 0.17 -4.51
C ARG A 46 -8.67 -1.13 -3.72
N ALA A 47 -7.55 -1.50 -3.09
CA ALA A 47 -7.46 -2.71 -2.27
C ALA A 47 -8.44 -2.70 -1.10
N SER A 48 -8.67 -1.54 -0.48
CA SER A 48 -9.63 -1.39 0.61
C SER A 48 -11.07 -1.60 0.14
N LEU A 49 -11.47 -0.96 -0.97
CA LEU A 49 -12.79 -1.17 -1.58
C LEU A 49 -13.02 -2.63 -1.96
N ASP A 50 -12.03 -3.26 -2.59
CA ASP A 50 -12.10 -4.66 -2.99
C ASP A 50 -12.19 -5.61 -1.79
N THR A 51 -11.45 -5.34 -0.73
CA THR A 51 -11.44 -6.17 0.48
C THR A 51 -12.76 -6.07 1.24
N LEU A 52 -13.38 -4.90 1.25
CA LEU A 52 -14.65 -4.62 1.94
C LEU A 52 -15.88 -4.78 1.03
N SER A 53 -15.72 -5.29 -0.19
CA SER A 53 -16.80 -5.37 -1.19
C SER A 53 -18.01 -6.22 -0.76
N PHE A 54 -17.84 -7.11 0.22
CA PHE A 54 -18.94 -7.91 0.79
C PHE A 54 -19.81 -7.13 1.79
N MET A 55 -19.40 -5.92 2.18
CA MET A 55 -20.12 -5.07 3.13
C MET A 55 -20.76 -3.89 2.40
N PRO A 56 -21.95 -3.44 2.81
CA PRO A 56 -22.51 -2.18 2.33
C PRO A 56 -21.60 -1.02 2.73
N LEU A 57 -21.38 -0.08 1.83
CA LEU A 57 -20.63 1.14 2.12
C LEU A 57 -21.59 2.25 2.56
N LEU A 58 -21.27 2.88 3.68
CA LEU A 58 -22.03 4.02 4.21
C LEU A 58 -21.48 5.35 3.69
N GLN A 59 -20.15 5.48 3.63
CA GLN A 59 -19.46 6.69 3.19
C GLN A 59 -18.11 6.35 2.58
N THR A 60 -17.74 7.10 1.53
CA THR A 60 -16.41 7.05 0.92
C THR A 60 -15.94 8.44 0.59
N ASP A 61 -14.72 8.77 0.97
CA ASP A 61 -14.03 10.02 0.63
C ASP A 61 -12.63 9.70 0.11
N SER A 62 -12.47 9.72 -1.19
CA SER A 62 -11.19 9.42 -1.84
C SER A 62 -10.12 10.50 -1.64
N ASN A 63 -10.51 11.74 -1.34
CA ASN A 63 -9.57 12.82 -1.09
C ASN A 63 -9.02 12.76 0.33
N GLY A 64 -9.90 12.52 1.31
CA GLY A 64 -9.55 12.33 2.70
C GLY A 64 -9.06 10.91 3.02
N GLY A 65 -9.23 9.97 2.10
CA GLY A 65 -8.80 8.58 2.27
C GLY A 65 -9.63 7.79 3.27
N VAL A 66 -10.92 8.09 3.39
CA VAL A 66 -11.80 7.45 4.39
C VAL A 66 -12.85 6.59 3.70
N ILE A 67 -12.98 5.34 4.17
CA ILE A 67 -14.04 4.40 3.78
C ILE A 67 -14.74 3.94 5.05
N VAL A 68 -16.05 4.14 5.12
CA VAL A 68 -16.89 3.68 6.23
C VAL A 68 -17.90 2.67 5.70
N THR A 69 -17.91 1.47 6.26
CA THR A 69 -18.95 0.48 5.95
C THR A 69 -20.17 0.71 6.82
N ASP A 70 -21.30 0.22 6.37
CA ASP A 70 -22.46 0.02 7.25
C ASP A 70 -22.33 -1.28 8.05
N TRP A 71 -23.27 -1.51 8.96
CA TRP A 71 -23.32 -2.73 9.74
C TRP A 71 -23.51 -3.96 8.84
N TYR A 72 -22.64 -4.92 9.01
CA TYR A 72 -22.71 -6.21 8.35
C TYR A 72 -23.03 -7.30 9.38
N VAL A 73 -24.10 -8.01 9.15
CA VAL A 73 -24.51 -9.18 9.93
C VAL A 73 -24.00 -10.42 9.23
N ASN A 74 -23.24 -11.24 9.92
CA ASN A 74 -22.78 -12.51 9.37
C ASN A 74 -23.98 -13.43 9.15
N PRO A 75 -24.24 -13.93 7.92
CA PRO A 75 -25.37 -14.82 7.65
C PRO A 75 -25.42 -16.07 8.53
N ASN A 76 -24.27 -16.55 8.97
CA ASN A 76 -24.15 -17.75 9.83
C ASN A 76 -24.31 -17.42 11.33
N VAL A 77 -24.19 -16.14 11.72
CA VAL A 77 -24.30 -15.69 13.12
C VAL A 77 -25.08 -14.40 13.16
N GLN A 78 -26.41 -14.50 13.05
CA GLN A 78 -27.30 -13.34 12.94
C GLN A 78 -27.40 -12.49 14.22
N THR A 79 -26.80 -12.95 15.29
CA THR A 79 -26.72 -12.23 16.58
C THR A 79 -25.47 -11.37 16.71
N ASP A 80 -24.65 -11.27 15.66
CA ASP A 80 -23.38 -10.55 15.64
C ASP A 80 -23.31 -9.65 14.42
N ARG A 81 -22.92 -8.41 14.62
CA ARG A 81 -22.70 -7.46 13.53
C ARG A 81 -21.43 -6.64 13.73
N VAL A 82 -20.80 -6.32 12.60
CA VAL A 82 -19.56 -5.53 12.59
C VAL A 82 -19.67 -4.41 11.57
N LYS A 83 -18.93 -3.34 11.79
CA LYS A 83 -18.64 -2.33 10.78
C LYS A 83 -17.19 -1.90 10.88
N PHE A 84 -16.62 -1.44 9.78
CA PHE A 84 -15.24 -1.01 9.71
C PHE A 84 -15.13 0.41 9.17
N THR A 85 -14.15 1.12 9.67
CA THR A 85 -13.66 2.37 9.10
C THR A 85 -12.23 2.15 8.68
N VAL A 86 -11.93 2.35 7.41
CA VAL A 86 -10.57 2.34 6.88
C VAL A 86 -10.14 3.77 6.62
N THR A 87 -8.97 4.15 7.12
CA THR A 87 -8.37 5.45 6.86
C THR A 87 -7.00 5.25 6.22
N ILE A 88 -6.80 5.84 5.05
CA ILE A 88 -5.52 5.86 4.36
C ILE A 88 -4.83 7.18 4.70
N LEU A 89 -3.68 7.07 5.34
CA LEU A 89 -3.00 8.19 5.99
C LEU A 89 -1.93 8.84 5.10
N ASN A 90 -1.50 8.17 4.04
CA ASN A 90 -0.39 8.63 3.22
C ASN A 90 -0.59 8.27 1.73
N ARG A 91 0.19 8.93 0.87
CA ARG A 91 0.30 8.61 -0.56
C ARG A 91 1.26 7.47 -0.85
N ASP A 92 2.15 7.17 0.08
CA ASP A 92 3.12 6.08 -0.06
C ASP A 92 2.48 4.74 0.32
N LEU A 93 2.86 3.67 -0.39
CA LEU A 93 2.46 2.32 -0.08
C LEU A 93 3.34 1.74 1.04
N ARG A 94 3.00 2.06 2.28
CA ARG A 94 3.69 1.64 3.51
C ARG A 94 2.73 0.95 4.46
N ALA A 95 3.27 0.16 5.38
CA ALA A 95 2.44 -0.55 6.36
C ALA A 95 1.71 0.39 7.34
N ASP A 96 2.32 1.52 7.66
CA ASP A 96 1.78 2.57 8.52
C ASP A 96 0.88 3.58 7.79
N ALA A 97 0.69 3.41 6.49
CA ALA A 97 -0.15 4.28 5.66
C ALA A 97 -1.64 3.93 5.72
N ILE A 98 -2.02 2.90 6.44
CA ILE A 98 -3.42 2.48 6.60
C ILE A 98 -3.74 2.23 8.07
N ARG A 99 -4.96 2.54 8.44
CA ARG A 99 -5.54 2.21 9.75
C ARG A 99 -6.94 1.68 9.57
N VAL A 100 -7.24 0.58 10.24
CA VAL A 100 -8.57 0.00 10.30
C VAL A 100 -9.10 0.09 11.72
N VAL A 101 -10.33 0.56 11.86
CA VAL A 101 -11.08 0.56 13.13
C VAL A 101 -12.32 -0.28 12.94
N GLY A 102 -12.53 -1.26 13.82
CA GLY A 102 -13.73 -2.09 13.84
C GLY A 102 -14.64 -1.72 15.01
N LEU A 103 -15.94 -1.77 14.77
CA LEU A 103 -16.96 -1.76 15.81
C LEU A 103 -17.77 -3.04 15.70
N ARG A 104 -18.09 -3.65 16.83
CA ARG A 104 -18.87 -4.89 16.91
C ARG A 104 -20.02 -4.72 17.89
N GLN A 105 -21.16 -5.28 17.53
CA GLN A 105 -22.31 -5.38 18.42
C GLN A 105 -22.87 -6.80 18.40
N VAL A 106 -23.39 -7.22 19.56
CA VAL A 106 -24.09 -8.49 19.71
C VAL A 106 -25.55 -8.24 20.09
N ASN A 107 -26.46 -9.04 19.55
CA ASN A 107 -27.86 -8.98 19.90
C ASN A 107 -28.10 -9.76 21.19
N ARG A 108 -28.63 -9.06 22.18
CA ARG A 108 -29.05 -9.64 23.48
C ARG A 108 -30.53 -9.32 23.71
N GLY A 109 -31.37 -10.32 23.53
CA GLY A 109 -32.80 -10.15 23.79
C GLY A 109 -33.48 -9.12 22.86
N GLY A 110 -33.06 -9.00 21.59
CA GLY A 110 -33.60 -8.04 20.62
C GLY A 110 -32.89 -6.68 20.59
N GLN A 111 -31.94 -6.41 21.49
CA GLN A 111 -31.18 -5.18 21.53
C GLN A 111 -29.72 -5.40 21.10
N TRP A 112 -29.20 -4.48 20.28
CA TRP A 112 -27.79 -4.46 19.89
C TRP A 112 -26.96 -3.78 20.97
N VAL A 113 -25.99 -4.50 21.52
CA VAL A 113 -25.09 -4.05 22.59
C VAL A 113 -23.66 -4.08 22.08
N ASP A 114 -22.89 -3.05 22.36
CA ASP A 114 -21.47 -2.99 21.99
C ASP A 114 -20.67 -4.14 22.59
N ALA A 115 -19.78 -4.69 21.80
CA ALA A 115 -18.91 -5.78 22.15
C ALA A 115 -17.48 -5.53 21.64
N PRO A 116 -16.45 -6.06 22.33
CA PRO A 116 -15.08 -5.88 21.89
C PRO A 116 -14.85 -6.49 20.51
N VAL A 117 -14.11 -5.79 19.66
CA VAL A 117 -13.54 -6.35 18.44
C VAL A 117 -12.20 -7.00 18.78
N GLN A 118 -11.96 -8.20 18.27
CA GLN A 118 -10.66 -8.84 18.43
C GLN A 118 -9.60 -8.08 17.63
N ALA A 119 -8.50 -7.69 18.26
CA ALA A 119 -7.40 -6.99 17.60
C ALA A 119 -6.86 -7.77 16.38
N ALA A 120 -6.82 -9.08 16.46
CA ALA A 120 -6.41 -9.96 15.38
C ALA A 120 -7.31 -9.82 14.13
N THR A 121 -8.60 -9.53 14.28
CA THR A 121 -9.51 -9.30 13.14
C THR A 121 -9.15 -8.02 12.40
N VAL A 122 -8.90 -6.93 13.12
CA VAL A 122 -8.50 -5.64 12.55
C VAL A 122 -7.17 -5.77 11.82
N GLN A 123 -6.16 -6.34 12.48
CA GLN A 123 -4.84 -6.59 11.88
C GLN A 123 -4.93 -7.45 10.61
N LYS A 124 -5.77 -8.48 10.63
CA LYS A 124 -5.97 -9.33 9.45
C LYS A 124 -6.53 -8.57 8.26
N ILE A 125 -7.45 -7.64 8.49
CA ILE A 125 -8.00 -6.79 7.42
C ILE A 125 -6.92 -5.85 6.88
N GLU A 126 -6.12 -5.22 7.75
CA GLU A 126 -4.99 -4.38 7.35
C GLU A 126 -3.98 -5.16 6.50
N ASP A 127 -3.60 -6.36 6.92
CA ASP A 127 -2.67 -7.23 6.19
C ASP A 127 -3.19 -7.64 4.82
N ILE A 128 -4.48 -7.97 4.70
CA ILE A 128 -5.12 -8.32 3.43
C ILE A 128 -5.09 -7.12 2.49
N ILE A 129 -5.47 -5.93 2.97
CA ILE A 129 -5.47 -4.70 2.17
C ILE A 129 -4.05 -4.39 1.69
N LEU A 130 -3.06 -4.42 2.57
CA LEU A 130 -1.66 -4.15 2.23
C LEU A 130 -1.11 -5.14 1.21
N THR A 131 -1.41 -6.43 1.37
CA THR A 131 -0.99 -7.47 0.42
C THR A 131 -1.61 -7.21 -0.96
N ARG A 132 -2.91 -6.99 -1.01
CA ARG A 132 -3.63 -6.71 -2.26
C ARG A 132 -3.15 -5.42 -2.95
N ALA A 133 -2.86 -4.38 -2.19
CA ALA A 133 -2.31 -3.13 -2.72
C ALA A 133 -0.93 -3.32 -3.34
N ARG A 134 -0.08 -4.15 -2.73
CA ARG A 134 1.23 -4.52 -3.30
C ARG A 134 1.09 -5.33 -4.58
N ASP A 135 0.12 -6.23 -4.65
CA ASP A 135 -0.17 -7.03 -5.84
C ASP A 135 -0.65 -6.15 -7.00
N LEU A 136 -1.57 -5.23 -6.73
CA LEU A 136 -2.04 -4.24 -7.70
C LEU A 136 -0.90 -3.38 -8.24
N ARG A 137 0.00 -2.92 -7.36
CA ARG A 137 1.18 -2.15 -7.77
C ARG A 137 2.12 -2.99 -8.65
N ARG A 138 2.36 -4.25 -8.30
CA ARG A 138 3.22 -5.15 -9.10
C ARG A 138 2.65 -5.39 -10.49
N ALA A 139 1.35 -5.62 -10.58
CA ALA A 139 0.67 -5.79 -11.86
C ALA A 139 0.81 -4.54 -12.74
N ALA A 140 0.62 -3.35 -12.19
CA ALA A 140 0.73 -2.08 -12.93
C ALA A 140 2.15 -1.72 -13.39
N ILE A 141 3.20 -2.39 -12.89
CA ILE A 141 4.59 -2.18 -13.32
C ILE A 141 5.00 -3.21 -14.39
N ALA A 142 4.27 -4.32 -14.48
CA ALA A 142 4.56 -5.41 -15.41
C ALA A 142 3.96 -5.19 -16.80
N ASP A 143 3.00 -4.26 -16.92
CA ASP A 143 2.38 -3.81 -18.19
C ASP A 143 3.16 -2.61 -18.80
#